data_db76fb72fee5d9aa3c159151d55fabd1
#
_entry.id   db76fb72fee5d9aa3c159151d55fabd1
#
_cell.length_a   1.000
_cell.length_b   1.000
_cell.length_c   1.000
_cell.angle_alpha   90.00
_cell.angle_beta   90.00
_cell.angle_gamma   90.00
#
_symmetry.space_group_name_H-M   'P 1'
#
loop_
_entity.id
_entity.type
_entity.pdbx_description
1 polymer ?
#
loop_
_entity_poly.entity_id
_entity_poly.type
_entity_poly.pdbx_seq_one_letter_code
_entity_poly.pdbx_strand_id
1 'polypeptide(L)'
;LSGINWKIIAVFIIGMATLVSGVLLVVLYFPELAQHVLGIKPYQINRVLTWFDPTQQTGDDRFQIDRSLLAVGSGQLMGKGMSSLEVYLPEAYTDFIFSVIGESFGFIGGAAVILLNFLLMYKLVTLGLKSYKFSVFGSFLCFGFMSLLLVHAFQNIGMTIGIMPI
;
A
#
# COMPACT_ATOMS: atom_id res chain seq x y z
N LEU A 1 -6.15 -14.68 21.90
CA LEU A 1 -5.85 -13.29 22.20
C LEU A 1 -4.76 -13.29 23.26
N SER A 2 -3.71 -12.54 23.08
CA SER A 2 -2.41 -12.60 23.73
C SER A 2 -2.37 -12.26 25.24
N GLY A 3 -3.51 -12.16 25.92
CA GLY A 3 -3.55 -11.77 27.34
C GLY A 3 -3.12 -10.31 27.64
N ILE A 4 -2.84 -9.54 26.59
CA ILE A 4 -2.46 -8.12 26.73
C ILE A 4 -3.72 -7.32 27.09
N ASN A 5 -3.59 -6.47 28.10
CA ASN A 5 -4.68 -5.65 28.55
C ASN A 5 -5.05 -4.62 27.45
N TRP A 6 -6.31 -4.59 27.04
CA TRP A 6 -6.81 -3.68 25.99
C TRP A 6 -6.43 -2.22 26.23
N LYS A 7 -6.35 -1.80 27.49
CA LYS A 7 -5.92 -0.44 27.86
C LYS A 7 -4.49 -0.13 27.42
N ILE A 8 -3.58 -1.10 27.50
CA ILE A 8 -2.18 -0.95 27.07
C ILE A 8 -2.12 -0.79 25.56
N ILE A 9 -2.90 -1.58 24.83
CA ILE A 9 -3.00 -1.47 23.35
C ILE A 9 -3.56 -0.10 22.96
N ALA A 10 -4.62 0.35 23.63
CA ALA A 10 -5.22 1.65 23.36
C ALA A 10 -4.24 2.80 23.62
N VAL A 11 -3.52 2.79 24.75
CA VAL A 11 -2.48 3.80 25.07
C VAL A 11 -1.38 3.80 24.02
N PHE A 12 -0.93 2.61 23.58
CA PHE A 12 0.09 2.50 22.54
C PHE A 12 -0.38 3.07 21.19
N ILE A 13 -1.62 2.73 20.78
CA ILE A 13 -2.22 3.24 19.53
C ILE A 13 -2.38 4.77 19.60
N ILE A 14 -2.90 5.30 20.70
CA ILE A 14 -3.06 6.75 20.88
C ILE A 14 -1.70 7.44 20.87
N GLY A 15 -0.72 6.92 21.60
CA GLY A 15 0.65 7.45 21.60
C GLY A 15 1.29 7.45 20.23
N MET A 16 1.12 6.37 19.46
CA MET A 16 1.62 6.30 18.10
C MET A 16 0.89 7.27 17.16
N ALA A 17 -0.43 7.37 17.28
CA ALA A 17 -1.23 8.30 16.48
C ALA A 17 -0.85 9.76 16.75
N THR A 18 -0.65 10.14 18.02
CA THR A 18 -0.20 11.51 18.39
C THR A 18 1.21 11.80 17.88
N LEU A 19 2.12 10.83 17.94
CA LEU A 19 3.48 10.98 17.43
C LEU A 19 3.45 11.17 15.89
N VAL A 20 2.74 10.31 15.17
CA VAL A 20 2.60 10.42 13.70
C VAL A 20 1.95 11.74 13.32
N SER A 21 0.88 12.15 13.98
CA SER A 21 0.22 13.45 13.74
C SER A 21 1.16 14.62 14.00
N GLY A 22 1.96 14.57 15.08
CA GLY A 22 2.94 15.59 15.39
C GLY A 22 4.02 15.72 14.31
N VAL A 23 4.57 14.60 13.86
CA VAL A 23 5.56 14.58 12.76
C VAL A 23 4.94 15.13 11.47
N LEU A 24 3.72 14.72 11.13
CA LEU A 24 3.01 15.23 9.94
C LEU A 24 2.79 16.74 10.01
N LEU A 25 2.37 17.28 11.15
CA LEU A 25 2.21 18.71 11.33
C LEU A 25 3.53 19.47 11.16
N VAL A 26 4.63 18.95 11.72
CA VAL A 26 5.96 19.56 11.54
C VAL A 26 6.39 19.55 10.08
N VAL A 27 6.17 18.44 9.36
CA VAL A 27 6.51 18.34 7.93
C VAL A 27 5.66 19.31 7.09
N LEU A 28 4.37 19.47 7.39
CA LEU A 28 3.47 20.33 6.61
C LEU A 28 3.70 21.82 6.84
N TYR A 29 3.90 22.22 8.10
CA TYR A 29 4.00 23.64 8.45
C TYR A 29 5.43 24.17 8.58
N PHE A 30 6.39 23.27 8.89
CA PHE A 30 7.79 23.63 9.14
C PHE A 30 8.75 22.64 8.45
N PRO A 31 8.79 22.58 7.11
CA PRO A 31 9.62 21.60 6.39
C PRO A 31 11.11 21.75 6.68
N GLU A 32 11.60 22.95 6.94
CA GLU A 32 13.00 23.20 7.31
C GLU A 32 13.36 22.62 8.67
N LEU A 33 12.47 22.75 9.67
CA LEU A 33 12.63 22.12 10.98
C LEU A 33 12.62 20.60 10.88
N ALA A 34 11.77 20.04 10.03
CA ALA A 34 11.74 18.58 9.78
C ALA A 34 13.08 18.06 9.25
N GLN A 35 13.75 18.82 8.36
CA GLN A 35 15.06 18.46 7.86
C GLN A 35 16.14 18.54 8.93
N HIS A 36 16.21 19.65 9.67
CA HIS A 36 17.30 19.91 10.63
C HIS A 36 17.16 19.14 11.94
N VAL A 37 15.93 18.99 12.47
CA VAL A 37 15.69 18.37 13.79
C VAL A 37 15.42 16.88 13.68
N LEU A 38 14.59 16.46 12.72
CA LEU A 38 14.20 15.05 12.54
C LEU A 38 15.10 14.31 11.56
N GLY A 39 16.00 15.00 10.86
CA GLY A 39 16.88 14.39 9.86
C GLY A 39 16.13 13.81 8.66
N ILE A 40 14.91 14.26 8.41
CA ILE A 40 14.07 13.79 7.30
C ILE A 40 14.65 14.33 6.01
N LYS A 41 14.91 13.45 5.04
CA LYS A 41 15.48 13.84 3.76
C LYS A 41 14.46 14.63 2.93
N PRO A 42 14.92 15.62 2.10
CA PRO A 42 14.03 16.45 1.30
C PRO A 42 13.04 15.67 0.43
N TYR A 43 13.46 14.54 -0.15
CA TYR A 43 12.57 13.72 -0.96
C TYR A 43 11.41 13.10 -0.17
N GLN A 44 11.62 12.77 1.12
CA GLN A 44 10.57 12.22 1.98
C GLN A 44 9.54 13.30 2.35
N ILE A 45 10.00 14.53 2.56
CA ILE A 45 9.13 15.69 2.80
C ILE A 45 8.30 15.97 1.57
N ASN A 46 8.92 15.97 0.38
CA ASN A 46 8.22 16.17 -0.89
C ASN A 46 7.13 15.11 -1.10
N ARG A 47 7.38 13.84 -0.81
CA ARG A 47 6.36 12.78 -0.89
C ARG A 47 5.14 13.07 -0.01
N VAL A 48 5.36 13.54 1.22
CA VAL A 48 4.25 13.88 2.12
C VAL A 48 3.49 15.11 1.61
N LEU A 49 4.21 16.17 1.20
CA LEU A 49 3.59 17.38 0.67
C LEU A 49 2.78 17.09 -0.60
N THR A 50 3.31 16.26 -1.48
CA THR A 50 2.68 15.84 -2.73
C THR A 50 1.39 15.06 -2.50
N TRP A 51 1.30 14.31 -1.42
CA TRP A 51 0.09 13.58 -1.06
C TRP A 51 -1.04 14.53 -0.62
N PHE A 52 -0.69 15.63 0.07
CA PHE A 52 -1.68 16.63 0.49
C PHE A 52 -2.04 17.63 -0.61
N ASP A 53 -1.10 17.94 -1.50
CA ASP A 53 -1.32 18.85 -2.62
C ASP A 53 -0.80 18.24 -3.94
N PRO A 54 -1.64 17.44 -4.63
CA PRO A 54 -1.29 16.80 -5.89
C PRO A 54 -0.96 17.81 -7.02
N THR A 55 -1.33 19.08 -6.88
CA THR A 55 -1.05 20.11 -7.91
C THR A 55 0.41 20.53 -7.92
N GLN A 56 1.13 20.35 -6.83
CA GLN A 56 2.57 20.64 -6.70
C GLN A 56 3.45 19.47 -7.14
N GLN A 57 2.87 18.37 -7.59
CA GLN A 57 3.63 17.24 -8.14
C GLN A 57 4.36 17.68 -9.40
N THR A 58 5.63 17.95 -9.26
CA THR A 58 6.55 18.18 -10.37
C THR A 58 7.57 17.05 -10.36
N GLY A 59 7.63 16.26 -11.43
CA GLY A 59 8.67 15.26 -11.61
C GLY A 59 8.19 13.84 -11.89
N ASP A 60 9.11 12.90 -11.65
CA ASP A 60 8.98 11.50 -12.03
C ASP A 60 7.83 10.77 -11.31
N ASP A 61 7.53 11.14 -10.05
CA ASP A 61 6.49 10.49 -9.24
C ASP A 61 5.09 10.67 -9.85
N ARG A 62 4.76 11.91 -10.29
CA ARG A 62 3.49 12.17 -10.97
C ARG A 62 3.42 11.45 -12.32
N PHE A 63 4.53 11.45 -13.06
CA PHE A 63 4.61 10.74 -14.33
C PHE A 63 4.32 9.25 -14.15
N GLN A 64 4.84 8.62 -13.09
CA GLN A 64 4.60 7.22 -12.80
C GLN A 64 3.13 6.94 -12.44
N ILE A 65 2.50 7.77 -11.60
CA ILE A 65 1.08 7.63 -11.25
C ILE A 65 0.19 7.80 -12.49
N ASP A 66 0.41 8.85 -13.27
CA ASP A 66 -0.38 9.10 -14.48
C ASP A 66 -0.25 7.95 -15.47
N ARG A 67 0.96 7.39 -15.63
CA ARG A 67 1.21 6.22 -16.47
C ARG A 67 0.53 4.97 -15.92
N SER A 68 0.55 4.76 -14.61
CA SER A 68 -0.11 3.60 -13.99
C SER A 68 -1.63 3.65 -14.17
N LEU A 69 -2.23 4.83 -14.01
CA LEU A 69 -3.66 5.04 -14.25
C LEU A 69 -4.04 4.84 -15.73
N LEU A 70 -3.20 5.34 -16.65
CA LEU A 70 -3.38 5.12 -18.08
C LEU A 70 -3.30 3.63 -18.43
N ALA A 71 -2.34 2.89 -17.84
CA ALA A 71 -2.19 1.45 -18.07
C ALA A 71 -3.46 0.70 -17.62
N VAL A 72 -3.92 0.92 -16.37
CA VAL A 72 -5.14 0.30 -15.86
C VAL A 72 -6.37 0.68 -16.71
N GLY A 73 -6.52 1.97 -17.05
CA GLY A 73 -7.64 2.46 -17.85
C GLY A 73 -7.64 1.91 -19.28
N SER A 74 -6.47 1.74 -19.87
CA SER A 74 -6.32 1.24 -21.24
C SER A 74 -6.71 -0.23 -21.41
N GLY A 75 -6.64 -1.03 -20.31
CA GLY A 75 -7.00 -2.44 -20.33
C GLY A 75 -8.49 -2.72 -20.45
N GLN A 76 -9.37 -1.75 -20.19
CA GLN A 76 -10.83 -1.92 -20.25
C GLN A 76 -11.32 -3.16 -19.47
N LEU A 77 -12.26 -3.94 -20.04
CA LEU A 77 -12.82 -5.13 -19.39
C LEU A 77 -11.95 -6.37 -19.54
N MET A 78 -11.43 -6.63 -20.73
CA MET A 78 -10.75 -7.89 -21.08
C MET A 78 -9.23 -7.78 -21.20
N GLY A 79 -8.69 -6.57 -21.19
CA GLY A 79 -7.26 -6.32 -21.37
C GLY A 79 -6.82 -6.34 -22.86
N LYS A 80 -5.58 -5.90 -23.07
CA LYS A 80 -4.96 -5.85 -24.42
C LYS A 80 -4.14 -7.11 -24.72
N GLY A 81 -3.89 -7.96 -23.74
CA GLY A 81 -2.98 -9.11 -23.85
C GLY A 81 -1.53 -8.76 -23.48
N MET A 82 -0.76 -9.79 -23.11
CA MET A 82 0.62 -9.61 -22.63
C MET A 82 1.62 -9.09 -23.69
N SER A 83 1.32 -9.26 -24.97
CA SER A 83 2.21 -8.85 -26.08
C SER A 83 1.96 -7.44 -26.59
N SER A 84 0.92 -6.76 -26.12
CA SER A 84 0.49 -5.44 -26.59
C SER A 84 0.50 -4.37 -25.48
N LEU A 85 1.47 -4.48 -24.57
CA LEU A 85 1.70 -3.45 -23.56
C LEU A 85 2.22 -2.18 -24.25
N GLU A 86 1.45 -1.10 -24.19
CA GLU A 86 1.77 0.18 -24.83
C GLU A 86 2.30 1.21 -23.84
N VAL A 87 1.97 1.04 -22.56
CA VAL A 87 2.34 2.04 -21.55
C VAL A 87 3.68 1.68 -20.95
N TYR A 88 4.71 2.48 -21.27
CA TYR A 88 6.00 2.34 -20.59
C TYR A 88 5.87 2.82 -19.14
N LEU A 89 6.11 1.90 -18.20
CA LEU A 89 6.13 2.13 -16.76
C LEU A 89 7.53 1.79 -16.22
N PRO A 90 8.27 2.76 -15.67
CA PRO A 90 9.41 2.45 -14.81
C PRO A 90 8.92 1.59 -13.64
N GLU A 91 9.72 0.63 -13.19
CA GLU A 91 9.38 -0.26 -12.05
C GLU A 91 8.07 -1.06 -12.22
N ALA A 92 7.67 -1.34 -13.49
CA ALA A 92 6.42 -2.03 -13.84
C ALA A 92 6.26 -3.40 -13.17
N TYR A 93 7.36 -4.13 -12.96
CA TYR A 93 7.35 -5.50 -12.42
C TYR A 93 7.48 -5.58 -10.90
N THR A 94 7.69 -4.45 -10.22
CA THR A 94 7.82 -4.37 -8.76
C THR A 94 6.64 -3.63 -8.16
N ASP A 95 6.68 -2.33 -8.18
CA ASP A 95 5.74 -1.47 -7.47
C ASP A 95 4.41 -1.32 -8.20
N PHE A 96 4.44 -1.40 -9.54
CA PHE A 96 3.26 -1.21 -10.40
C PHE A 96 2.77 -2.49 -11.08
N ILE A 97 3.04 -3.66 -10.50
CA ILE A 97 2.62 -4.93 -11.09
C ILE A 97 1.10 -5.01 -11.31
N PHE A 98 0.31 -4.39 -10.44
CA PHE A 98 -1.14 -4.34 -10.59
C PHE A 98 -1.58 -3.55 -11.83
N SER A 99 -0.83 -2.50 -12.24
CA SER A 99 -1.07 -1.77 -13.49
C SER A 99 -0.85 -2.65 -14.71
N VAL A 100 0.24 -3.44 -14.70
CA VAL A 100 0.55 -4.37 -15.78
C VAL A 100 -0.55 -5.43 -15.91
N ILE A 101 -1.06 -5.94 -14.79
CA ILE A 101 -2.18 -6.88 -14.78
C ILE A 101 -3.44 -6.21 -15.32
N GLY A 102 -3.70 -4.96 -14.92
CA GLY A 102 -4.83 -4.17 -15.41
C GLY A 102 -4.77 -3.92 -16.91
N GLU A 103 -3.61 -3.60 -17.47
CA GLU A 103 -3.43 -3.41 -18.91
C GLU A 103 -3.55 -4.73 -19.68
N SER A 104 -2.90 -5.80 -19.19
CA SER A 104 -2.85 -7.09 -19.88
C SER A 104 -4.16 -7.85 -19.88
N PHE A 105 -4.84 -7.89 -18.71
CA PHE A 105 -6.03 -8.72 -18.45
C PHE A 105 -7.29 -7.91 -18.16
N GLY A 106 -7.19 -6.58 -18.16
CA GLY A 106 -8.30 -5.68 -17.92
C GLY A 106 -8.87 -5.76 -16.51
N PHE A 107 -10.10 -5.28 -16.39
CA PHE A 107 -10.85 -5.30 -15.13
C PHE A 107 -11.01 -6.72 -14.56
N ILE A 108 -11.25 -7.72 -15.44
CA ILE A 108 -11.43 -9.12 -15.05
C ILE A 108 -10.16 -9.65 -14.39
N GLY A 109 -8.98 -9.37 -14.96
CA GLY A 109 -7.70 -9.77 -14.39
C GLY A 109 -7.43 -9.10 -13.03
N GLY A 110 -7.64 -7.80 -12.92
CA GLY A 110 -7.50 -7.06 -11.66
C GLY A 110 -8.44 -7.59 -10.57
N ALA A 111 -9.71 -7.81 -10.92
CA ALA A 111 -10.71 -8.38 -10.01
C ALA A 111 -10.34 -9.79 -9.56
N ALA A 112 -9.82 -10.63 -10.47
CA ALA A 112 -9.37 -11.98 -10.14
C ALA A 112 -8.20 -11.95 -9.14
N VAL A 113 -7.23 -11.06 -9.32
CA VAL A 113 -6.09 -10.92 -8.39
C VAL A 113 -6.56 -10.47 -7.01
N ILE A 114 -7.47 -9.49 -6.94
CA ILE A 114 -8.03 -9.03 -5.66
C ILE A 114 -8.79 -10.18 -4.98
N LEU A 115 -9.61 -10.92 -5.72
CA LEU A 115 -10.35 -12.07 -5.21
C LEU A 115 -9.42 -13.16 -4.69
N LEU A 116 -8.36 -13.49 -5.42
CA LEU A 116 -7.37 -14.50 -4.99
C LEU A 116 -6.64 -14.08 -3.72
N ASN A 117 -6.24 -12.81 -3.61
CA ASN A 117 -5.65 -12.28 -2.38
C ASN A 117 -6.64 -12.36 -1.21
N PHE A 118 -7.90 -12.02 -1.44
CA PHE A 118 -8.95 -12.11 -0.41
C PHE A 118 -9.17 -13.57 0.05
N LEU A 119 -9.24 -14.52 -0.89
CA LEU A 119 -9.39 -15.94 -0.60
C LEU A 119 -8.18 -16.47 0.19
N LEU A 120 -6.97 -16.05 -0.16
CA LEU A 120 -5.76 -16.42 0.56
C LEU A 120 -5.79 -15.91 2.00
N MET A 121 -6.12 -14.62 2.19
CA MET A 121 -6.25 -14.03 3.53
C MET A 121 -7.34 -14.73 4.35
N TYR A 122 -8.49 -15.04 3.75
CA TYR A 122 -9.57 -15.80 4.39
C TYR A 122 -9.11 -17.19 4.84
N LYS A 123 -8.34 -17.91 4.00
CA LYS A 123 -7.75 -19.21 4.35
C LYS A 123 -6.75 -19.08 5.51
N LEU A 124 -5.91 -18.06 5.52
CA LEU A 124 -4.96 -17.83 6.62
C LEU A 124 -5.69 -17.54 7.94
N VAL A 125 -6.76 -16.74 7.91
CA VAL A 125 -7.57 -16.49 9.10
C VAL A 125 -8.22 -17.80 9.61
N THR A 126 -8.86 -18.55 8.73
CA THR A 126 -9.52 -19.83 9.13
C THR A 126 -8.51 -20.85 9.63
N LEU A 127 -7.33 -20.93 9.03
CA LEU A 127 -6.24 -21.80 9.49
C LEU A 127 -5.71 -21.33 10.85
N GLY A 128 -5.49 -20.03 11.04
CA GLY A 128 -5.06 -19.46 12.31
C GLY A 128 -6.01 -19.75 13.45
N LEU A 129 -7.32 -19.59 13.20
CA LEU A 129 -8.35 -19.92 14.19
C LEU A 129 -8.39 -21.42 14.55
N LYS A 130 -8.24 -22.29 13.56
CA LYS A 130 -8.17 -23.75 13.79
C LYS A 130 -6.91 -24.15 14.53
N SER A 131 -5.76 -23.60 14.16
CA SER A 131 -4.46 -23.89 14.76
C SER A 131 -4.37 -23.45 16.22
N TYR A 132 -5.16 -22.49 16.65
CA TYR A 132 -5.14 -21.98 18.03
C TYR A 132 -5.35 -23.08 19.07
N LYS A 133 -6.14 -24.10 18.74
CA LYS A 133 -6.41 -25.24 19.64
C LYS A 133 -5.20 -26.18 19.82
N PHE A 134 -4.29 -26.22 18.86
CA PHE A 134 -3.16 -27.13 18.84
C PHE A 134 -1.82 -26.42 19.08
N SER A 135 -1.68 -25.22 18.55
CA SER A 135 -0.46 -24.42 18.62
C SER A 135 -0.78 -22.94 18.57
N VAL A 136 -0.58 -22.27 19.70
CA VAL A 136 -0.74 -20.81 19.81
C VAL A 136 0.24 -20.08 18.88
N PHE A 137 1.48 -20.57 18.78
CA PHE A 137 2.48 -20.03 17.88
C PHE A 137 2.07 -20.11 16.42
N GLY A 138 1.56 -21.26 15.98
CA GLY A 138 1.06 -21.44 14.61
C GLY A 138 -0.09 -20.47 14.26
N SER A 139 -0.98 -20.22 15.22
CA SER A 139 -2.06 -19.26 15.06
C SER A 139 -1.53 -17.83 14.84
N PHE A 140 -0.60 -17.37 15.69
CA PHE A 140 -0.01 -16.03 15.54
C PHE A 140 0.79 -15.88 14.25
N LEU A 141 1.47 -16.95 13.81
CA LEU A 141 2.18 -16.95 12.52
C LEU A 141 1.20 -16.73 11.35
N CYS A 142 0.06 -17.42 11.34
CA CYS A 142 -0.96 -17.24 10.30
C CYS A 142 -1.51 -15.80 10.27
N PHE A 143 -1.79 -15.21 11.44
CA PHE A 143 -2.26 -13.82 11.51
C PHE A 143 -1.16 -12.82 11.11
N GLY A 144 0.10 -13.09 11.45
CA GLY A 144 1.24 -12.28 11.02
C GLY A 144 1.39 -12.27 9.50
N PHE A 145 1.36 -13.43 8.86
CA PHE A 145 1.39 -13.52 7.40
C PHE A 145 0.18 -12.86 6.74
N MET A 146 -1.01 -13.04 7.30
CA MET A 146 -2.21 -12.39 6.78
C MET A 146 -2.09 -10.87 6.83
N SER A 147 -1.61 -10.30 7.93
CA SER A 147 -1.42 -8.85 8.04
C SER A 147 -0.36 -8.32 7.08
N LEU A 148 0.73 -9.04 6.87
CA LEU A 148 1.76 -8.73 5.88
C LEU A 148 1.19 -8.68 4.47
N LEU A 149 0.47 -9.73 4.05
CA LEU A 149 -0.17 -9.80 2.74
C LEU A 149 -1.19 -8.68 2.53
N LEU A 150 -1.98 -8.37 3.56
CA LEU A 150 -2.95 -7.28 3.50
C LEU A 150 -2.26 -5.93 3.25
N VAL A 151 -1.19 -5.63 4.00
CA VAL A 151 -0.45 -4.38 3.83
C VAL A 151 0.18 -4.30 2.44
N HIS A 152 0.83 -5.38 1.96
CA HIS A 152 1.43 -5.40 0.63
C HIS A 152 0.41 -5.25 -0.50
N ALA A 153 -0.72 -5.97 -0.42
CA ALA A 153 -1.78 -5.85 -1.42
C ALA A 153 -2.38 -4.44 -1.43
N PHE A 154 -2.64 -3.88 -0.25
CA PHE A 154 -3.17 -2.53 -0.13
C PHE A 154 -2.20 -1.47 -0.65
N GLN A 155 -0.91 -1.60 -0.33
CA GLN A 155 0.13 -0.70 -0.79
C GLN A 155 0.26 -0.74 -2.32
N ASN A 156 0.39 -1.92 -2.93
CA ASN A 156 0.56 -2.07 -4.37
C ASN A 156 -0.66 -1.54 -5.15
N ILE A 157 -1.86 -1.90 -4.72
CA ILE A 157 -3.09 -1.40 -5.35
C ILE A 157 -3.24 0.10 -5.10
N GLY A 158 -3.01 0.58 -3.87
CA GLY A 158 -3.15 1.98 -3.49
C GLY A 158 -2.21 2.92 -4.25
N MET A 159 -0.95 2.49 -4.47
CA MET A 159 0.02 3.23 -5.29
C MET A 159 -0.43 3.28 -6.77
N THR A 160 -0.89 2.14 -7.30
CA THR A 160 -1.36 2.02 -8.68
C THR A 160 -2.54 2.94 -9.01
N ILE A 161 -3.49 3.11 -8.08
CA ILE A 161 -4.66 3.98 -8.26
C ILE A 161 -4.46 5.40 -7.72
N GLY A 162 -3.23 5.75 -7.30
CA GLY A 162 -2.86 7.09 -6.86
C GLY A 162 -3.42 7.50 -5.49
N ILE A 163 -3.91 6.56 -4.67
CA ILE A 163 -4.37 6.84 -3.30
C ILE A 163 -3.19 6.97 -2.34
N MET A 164 -2.09 6.26 -2.62
CA MET A 164 -0.87 6.33 -1.83
C MET A 164 0.26 7.02 -2.59
N PRO A 165 1.10 7.81 -1.90
CA PRO A 165 2.30 8.39 -2.50
C PRO A 165 3.30 7.27 -2.82
N ILE A 166 4.05 7.47 -3.90
CA ILE A 166 5.12 6.58 -4.37
C ILE A 166 6.42 6.90 -3.64
#